data_be791f5974a71fca18b85229dcabfba3
#
_entry.id   be791f5974a71fca18b85229dcabfba3
#
_cell.length_a   1.000
_cell.length_b   1.000
_cell.length_c   1.000
_cell.angle_alpha   90.00
_cell.angle_beta   90.00
_cell.angle_gamma   90.00
#
_symmetry.space_group_name_H-M   'P 1'
#
loop_
_entity.id
_entity.type
_entity.pdbx_description
1 polymer ?
#
loop_
_entity_poly.entity_id
_entity_poly.type
_entity_poly.pdbx_seq_one_letter_code
_entity_poly.pdbx_strand_id
1 'polypeptide(L)'
;MALKNYKDYDDEGLSFQKKTFLILFVLLYPLLKSMYPILPPLIGLAGYIFITNLDDNKVYAFSALFYLLNLDLNLTLPLLLSLSMISLILIFIYEPLKRLIHCKVCLLFALMAIIDFTYYVSIFIYDFIFNTSTVVGDMLLVYYIIMDIVLGMIL
;
A
#
# COMPACT_ATOMS: atom_id res chain seq x y z
N MET A 1 -17.89 31.17 -19.22
CA MET A 1 -18.66 29.94 -19.41
C MET A 1 -17.81 28.90 -20.15
N ALA A 2 -16.60 28.56 -19.65
CA ALA A 2 -15.67 27.63 -20.32
C ALA A 2 -14.61 27.07 -19.35
N LEU A 3 -15.00 26.58 -18.17
CA LEU A 3 -14.06 25.94 -17.20
C LEU A 3 -14.58 24.58 -16.68
N LYS A 4 -15.49 23.93 -17.39
CA LYS A 4 -16.12 22.68 -16.92
C LYS A 4 -15.61 21.40 -17.60
N ASN A 5 -14.63 21.47 -18.51
CA ASN A 5 -14.25 20.30 -19.34
C ASN A 5 -12.85 19.74 -19.11
N TYR A 6 -12.12 20.12 -18.04
CA TYR A 6 -10.77 19.59 -17.85
C TYR A 6 -10.71 18.35 -16.92
N LYS A 7 -11.75 18.10 -16.13
CA LYS A 7 -11.78 16.98 -15.17
C LYS A 7 -12.29 15.64 -15.72
N ASP A 8 -12.99 15.66 -16.86
CA ASP A 8 -13.59 14.43 -17.44
C ASP A 8 -12.63 13.65 -18.37
N TYR A 9 -11.46 14.20 -18.70
CA TYR A 9 -10.51 13.55 -19.62
C TYR A 9 -9.59 12.51 -18.95
N ASP A 10 -9.44 12.54 -17.62
CA ASP A 10 -8.52 11.62 -16.92
C ASP A 10 -9.15 10.24 -16.62
N ASP A 11 -10.47 10.12 -16.60
CA ASP A 11 -11.14 8.84 -16.31
C ASP A 11 -11.29 7.92 -17.54
N GLU A 12 -11.17 8.44 -18.76
CA GLU A 12 -11.23 7.66 -20.01
C GLU A 12 -9.87 7.11 -20.47
N GLY A 13 -8.76 7.51 -19.84
CA GLY A 13 -7.40 7.29 -20.34
C GLY A 13 -6.76 5.95 -19.98
N LEU A 14 -7.29 5.16 -19.05
CA LEU A 14 -6.72 3.83 -18.83
C LEU A 14 -7.26 2.86 -19.88
N SER A 15 -6.39 2.45 -20.83
CA SER A 15 -6.69 1.39 -21.77
C SER A 15 -7.32 0.20 -21.02
N PHE A 16 -8.37 -0.39 -21.60
CA PHE A 16 -9.05 -1.58 -21.04
C PHE A 16 -8.05 -2.66 -20.58
N GLN A 17 -6.95 -2.83 -21.29
CA GLN A 17 -5.86 -3.73 -20.95
C GLN A 17 -5.19 -3.39 -19.62
N LYS A 18 -4.95 -2.11 -19.32
CA LYS A 18 -4.33 -1.68 -18.06
C LYS A 18 -5.26 -1.91 -16.87
N LYS A 19 -6.56 -1.64 -17.03
CA LYS A 19 -7.58 -1.93 -16.00
C LYS A 19 -7.67 -3.42 -15.70
N THR A 20 -7.70 -4.25 -16.74
CA THR A 20 -7.74 -5.71 -16.60
C THR A 20 -6.49 -6.25 -15.92
N PHE A 21 -5.31 -5.76 -16.32
CA PHE A 21 -4.03 -6.15 -15.69
C PHE A 21 -3.99 -5.75 -14.20
N LEU A 22 -4.45 -4.56 -13.86
CA LEU A 22 -4.50 -4.07 -12.48
C LEU A 22 -5.42 -4.93 -11.61
N ILE A 23 -6.62 -5.27 -12.11
CA ILE A 23 -7.56 -6.15 -11.40
C ILE A 23 -6.95 -7.55 -11.20
N LEU A 24 -6.35 -8.10 -12.24
CA LEU A 24 -5.69 -9.40 -12.17
C LEU A 24 -4.55 -9.40 -11.14
N PHE A 25 -3.74 -8.35 -11.13
CA PHE A 25 -2.65 -8.18 -10.18
C PHE A 25 -3.17 -8.09 -8.74
N VAL A 26 -4.19 -7.26 -8.49
CA VAL A 26 -4.80 -7.08 -7.16
C VAL A 26 -5.39 -8.37 -6.60
N LEU A 27 -5.93 -9.24 -7.48
CA LEU A 27 -6.51 -10.52 -7.06
C LEU A 27 -5.47 -11.63 -6.89
N LEU A 28 -4.55 -11.77 -7.85
CA LEU A 28 -3.64 -12.92 -7.89
C LEU A 28 -2.41 -12.73 -7.01
N TYR A 29 -1.89 -11.50 -6.88
CA TYR A 29 -0.65 -11.28 -6.16
C TYR A 29 -0.74 -11.63 -4.66
N PRO A 30 -1.80 -11.28 -3.90
CA PRO A 30 -1.94 -11.70 -2.52
C PRO A 30 -2.06 -13.22 -2.34
N LEU A 31 -2.69 -13.91 -3.31
CA LEU A 31 -2.73 -15.38 -3.33
C LEU A 31 -1.34 -15.97 -3.51
N LEU A 32 -0.55 -15.44 -4.44
CA LEU A 32 0.83 -15.86 -4.65
C LEU A 32 1.70 -15.60 -3.41
N LYS A 33 1.50 -14.47 -2.73
CA LYS A 33 2.19 -14.15 -1.48
C LYS A 33 1.88 -15.16 -0.38
N SER A 34 0.65 -15.63 -0.25
CA SER A 34 0.27 -16.64 0.74
C SER A 34 0.93 -18.00 0.47
N MET A 35 1.19 -18.33 -0.81
CA MET A 35 1.88 -19.56 -1.22
C MET A 35 3.41 -19.45 -1.11
N TYR A 36 3.95 -18.27 -1.38
CA TYR A 36 5.40 -18.03 -1.43
C TYR A 36 5.80 -16.94 -0.44
N PRO A 37 6.26 -17.28 0.78
CA PRO A 37 6.64 -16.32 1.80
C PRO A 37 7.75 -15.34 1.37
N ILE A 38 8.59 -15.72 0.41
CA ILE A 38 9.70 -14.90 -0.12
C ILE A 38 9.18 -13.65 -0.87
N LEU A 39 7.96 -13.71 -1.45
CA LEU A 39 7.42 -12.54 -2.15
C LEU A 39 7.15 -11.38 -1.17
N PRO A 40 7.55 -10.14 -1.53
CA PRO A 40 7.25 -8.97 -0.70
C PRO A 40 5.74 -8.72 -0.67
N PRO A 41 5.17 -8.34 0.48
CA PRO A 41 3.72 -8.10 0.59
C PRO A 41 3.26 -6.81 -0.09
N LEU A 42 4.15 -5.94 -0.54
CA LEU A 42 3.90 -4.66 -1.24
C LEU A 42 2.94 -3.71 -0.48
N ILE A 43 3.01 -3.73 0.85
CA ILE A 43 2.12 -2.92 1.70
C ILE A 43 2.50 -1.45 1.64
N GLY A 44 3.81 -1.16 1.69
CA GLY A 44 4.32 0.19 1.56
C GLY A 44 3.90 0.83 0.24
N LEU A 45 4.04 0.08 -0.86
CA LEU A 45 3.63 0.52 -2.19
C LEU A 45 2.11 0.74 -2.29
N ALA A 46 1.32 -0.23 -1.85
CA ALA A 46 -0.14 -0.14 -1.89
C ALA A 46 -0.66 1.01 -1.01
N GLY A 47 -0.11 1.16 0.20
CA GLY A 47 -0.45 2.26 1.09
C GLY A 47 -0.07 3.62 0.53
N TYR A 48 1.10 3.73 -0.10
CA TYR A 48 1.50 4.95 -0.79
C TYR A 48 0.53 5.32 -1.93
N ILE A 49 0.19 4.35 -2.79
CA ILE A 49 -0.77 4.55 -3.88
C ILE A 49 -2.14 4.97 -3.31
N PHE A 50 -2.59 4.33 -2.25
CA PHE A 50 -3.86 4.67 -1.59
C PHE A 50 -3.85 6.12 -1.10
N ILE A 51 -2.85 6.51 -0.31
CA ILE A 51 -2.77 7.85 0.30
C ILE A 51 -2.66 8.95 -0.76
N THR A 52 -1.81 8.77 -1.76
CA THR A 52 -1.53 9.81 -2.76
C THR A 52 -2.63 9.97 -3.80
N ASN A 53 -3.40 8.93 -4.09
CA ASN A 53 -4.46 8.95 -5.10
C ASN A 53 -5.88 9.09 -4.51
N LEU A 54 -6.01 9.30 -3.21
CA LEU A 54 -7.31 9.44 -2.54
C LEU A 54 -8.12 10.61 -3.12
N ASP A 55 -7.45 11.72 -3.41
CA ASP A 55 -8.07 12.93 -3.95
C ASP A 55 -8.04 13.00 -5.48
N ASP A 56 -6.99 12.44 -6.10
CA ASP A 56 -6.73 12.62 -7.53
C ASP A 56 -7.35 11.52 -8.39
N ASN A 57 -7.16 10.25 -8.05
CA ASN A 57 -7.53 9.12 -8.92
C ASN A 57 -8.19 8.00 -8.11
N LYS A 58 -9.51 8.08 -7.96
CA LYS A 58 -10.31 7.14 -7.15
C LYS A 58 -10.14 5.68 -7.57
N VAL A 59 -9.86 5.41 -8.86
CA VAL A 59 -9.68 4.04 -9.37
C VAL A 59 -8.44 3.39 -8.77
N TYR A 60 -7.31 4.12 -8.71
CA TYR A 60 -6.10 3.60 -8.10
C TYR A 60 -6.22 3.46 -6.58
N ALA A 61 -6.84 4.45 -5.92
CA ALA A 61 -7.09 4.37 -4.49
C ALA A 61 -7.98 3.16 -4.15
N PHE A 62 -9.04 2.92 -4.93
CA PHE A 62 -9.94 1.79 -4.71
C PHE A 62 -9.26 0.44 -4.99
N SER A 63 -8.41 0.37 -6.02
CA SER A 63 -7.63 -0.85 -6.30
C SER A 63 -6.62 -1.17 -5.20
N ALA A 64 -5.95 -0.15 -4.66
CA ALA A 64 -5.03 -0.32 -3.54
C ALA A 64 -5.77 -0.77 -2.26
N LEU A 65 -6.95 -0.22 -2.00
CA LEU A 65 -7.81 -0.64 -0.90
C LEU A 65 -8.22 -2.12 -1.02
N PHE A 66 -8.68 -2.54 -2.20
CA PHE A 66 -9.02 -3.94 -2.46
C PHE A 66 -7.81 -4.88 -2.31
N TYR A 67 -6.64 -4.42 -2.76
CA TYR A 67 -5.40 -5.17 -2.59
C TYR A 67 -5.09 -5.43 -1.11
N LEU A 68 -5.15 -4.39 -0.28
CA LEU A 68 -4.88 -4.47 1.16
C LEU A 68 -5.88 -5.39 1.88
N LEU A 69 -7.17 -5.27 1.57
CA LEU A 69 -8.19 -6.16 2.11
C LEU A 69 -7.95 -7.62 1.72
N ASN A 70 -7.63 -7.86 0.45
CA ASN A 70 -7.35 -9.20 -0.05
C ASN A 70 -6.08 -9.78 0.59
N LEU A 71 -5.07 -8.93 0.83
CA LEU A 71 -3.85 -9.34 1.51
C LEU A 71 -4.13 -9.75 2.97
N ASP A 72 -4.87 -8.94 3.73
CA ASP A 72 -5.22 -9.26 5.12
C ASP A 72 -5.99 -10.58 5.21
N LEU A 73 -6.94 -10.81 4.29
CA LEU A 73 -7.70 -12.06 4.22
C LEU A 73 -6.82 -13.28 3.93
N ASN A 74 -5.88 -13.17 2.98
CA ASN A 74 -5.02 -14.28 2.59
C ASN A 74 -3.93 -14.59 3.62
N LEU A 75 -3.50 -13.62 4.41
CA LEU A 75 -2.54 -13.82 5.49
C LEU A 75 -3.18 -14.21 6.82
N THR A 76 -4.50 -14.46 6.85
CA THR A 76 -5.26 -14.78 8.07
C THR A 76 -5.11 -13.75 9.20
N LEU A 77 -4.85 -12.50 8.82
CA LEU A 77 -4.72 -11.38 9.75
C LEU A 77 -6.10 -10.81 10.12
N PRO A 78 -6.19 -10.02 11.18
CA PRO A 78 -7.43 -9.31 11.50
C PRO A 78 -7.86 -8.47 10.32
N LEU A 79 -9.10 -8.64 9.92
CA LEU A 79 -9.71 -7.88 8.81
C LEU A 79 -9.58 -6.39 9.10
N LEU A 80 -9.13 -5.61 8.13
CA LEU A 80 -8.91 -4.16 8.22
C LEU A 80 -7.66 -3.73 9.03
N LEU A 81 -6.76 -4.63 9.40
CA LEU A 81 -5.52 -4.25 10.10
C LEU A 81 -4.70 -3.29 9.24
N SER A 82 -4.44 -3.65 7.98
CA SER A 82 -3.72 -2.80 7.03
C SER A 82 -4.41 -1.46 6.82
N LEU A 83 -5.73 -1.45 6.68
CA LEU A 83 -6.50 -0.23 6.49
C LEU A 83 -6.49 0.69 7.70
N SER A 84 -6.64 0.15 8.91
CA SER A 84 -6.61 0.94 10.13
C SER A 84 -5.25 1.63 10.30
N MET A 85 -4.17 0.92 9.99
CA MET A 85 -2.80 1.44 10.06
C MET A 85 -2.54 2.55 9.03
N ILE A 86 -2.94 2.33 7.78
CA ILE A 86 -2.77 3.33 6.73
C ILE A 86 -3.63 4.56 7.02
N SER A 87 -4.83 4.39 7.58
CA SER A 87 -5.67 5.51 7.99
C SER A 87 -5.04 6.33 9.11
N LEU A 88 -4.41 5.69 10.09
CA LEU A 88 -3.65 6.38 11.14
C LEU A 88 -2.47 7.16 10.57
N ILE A 89 -1.72 6.55 9.64
CA ILE A 89 -0.59 7.21 8.97
C ILE A 89 -1.07 8.42 8.16
N LEU A 90 -2.20 8.29 7.44
CA LEU A 90 -2.79 9.38 6.68
C LEU A 90 -3.11 10.59 7.58
N ILE A 91 -3.76 10.34 8.73
CA ILE A 91 -4.22 11.41 9.61
C ILE A 91 -3.08 12.06 10.38
N PHE A 92 -2.16 11.25 10.93
CA PHE A 92 -1.16 11.74 11.88
C PHE A 92 0.21 12.03 11.25
N ILE A 93 0.59 11.30 10.19
CA ILE A 93 1.95 11.32 9.66
C ILE A 93 2.02 11.99 8.29
N TYR A 94 1.08 11.74 7.41
CA TYR A 94 1.15 12.21 6.03
C TYR A 94 1.17 13.74 5.90
N GLU A 95 0.28 14.44 6.59
CA GLU A 95 0.22 15.90 6.54
C GLU A 95 1.49 16.58 7.06
N PRO A 96 2.03 16.26 8.25
CA PRO A 96 3.28 16.84 8.70
C PRO A 96 4.47 16.43 7.84
N LEU A 97 4.51 15.19 7.35
CA LEU A 97 5.58 14.68 6.50
C LEU A 97 5.65 15.44 5.17
N LYS A 98 4.48 15.67 4.54
CA LYS A 98 4.35 16.45 3.31
C LYS A 98 4.83 17.90 3.45
N ARG A 99 4.68 18.47 4.64
CA ARG A 99 5.18 19.85 4.93
C ARG A 99 6.69 19.89 5.14
N LEU A 100 7.27 18.82 5.71
CA LEU A 100 8.71 18.74 5.97
C LEU A 100 9.52 18.37 4.73
N ILE A 101 8.98 17.47 3.91
CA ILE A 101 9.68 16.90 2.76
C ILE A 101 9.13 17.51 1.46
N HIS A 102 9.87 18.43 0.89
CA HIS A 102 9.51 19.09 -0.38
C HIS A 102 9.88 18.25 -1.62
N CYS A 103 10.76 17.27 -1.47
CA CYS A 103 11.18 16.37 -2.53
C CYS A 103 10.16 15.21 -2.69
N LYS A 104 9.52 15.08 -3.87
CA LYS A 104 8.53 14.03 -4.14
C LYS A 104 9.09 12.61 -3.96
N VAL A 105 10.32 12.39 -4.43
CA VAL A 105 10.99 11.07 -4.33
C VAL A 105 11.33 10.75 -2.86
N CYS A 106 11.83 11.74 -2.10
CA CYS A 106 12.11 11.54 -0.67
C CYS A 106 10.84 11.27 0.13
N LEU A 107 9.73 11.94 -0.22
CA LEU A 107 8.42 11.70 0.40
C LEU A 107 7.94 10.26 0.14
N LEU A 108 8.09 9.78 -1.10
CA LEU A 108 7.76 8.40 -1.46
C LEU A 108 8.53 7.40 -0.60
N PHE A 109 9.87 7.54 -0.52
CA PHE A 109 10.70 6.65 0.29
C PHE A 109 10.33 6.68 1.77
N ALA A 110 10.20 7.88 2.33
CA ALA A 110 9.87 8.04 3.74
C ALA A 110 8.50 7.45 4.06
N LEU A 111 7.51 7.69 3.22
CA LEU A 111 6.15 7.21 3.43
C LEU A 111 6.06 5.68 3.33
N MET A 112 6.68 5.07 2.31
CA MET A 112 6.73 3.62 2.17
C MET A 112 7.42 2.96 3.36
N ALA A 113 8.60 3.45 3.76
CA ALA A 113 9.34 2.90 4.89
C ALA A 113 8.54 3.01 6.20
N ILE A 114 7.82 4.12 6.41
CA ILE A 114 6.96 4.30 7.58
C ILE A 114 5.77 3.34 7.55
N ILE A 115 5.13 3.15 6.39
CA ILE A 115 3.99 2.23 6.24
C ILE A 115 4.43 0.80 6.55
N ASP A 116 5.52 0.33 5.93
CA ASP A 116 6.05 -1.00 6.13
C ASP A 116 6.44 -1.22 7.60
N PHE A 117 7.21 -0.30 8.17
CA PHE A 117 7.63 -0.39 9.56
C PHE A 117 6.43 -0.45 10.53
N THR A 118 5.46 0.44 10.35
CA THR A 118 4.27 0.50 11.20
C THR A 118 3.43 -0.77 11.07
N TYR A 119 3.31 -1.31 9.87
CA TYR A 119 2.60 -2.56 9.64
C TYR A 119 3.25 -3.73 10.39
N TYR A 120 4.56 -3.89 10.31
CA TYR A 120 5.27 -4.96 11.01
C TYR A 120 5.20 -4.80 12.53
N VAL A 121 5.33 -3.58 13.05
CA VAL A 121 5.14 -3.30 14.46
C VAL A 121 3.73 -3.71 14.92
N SER A 122 2.74 -3.47 14.09
CA SER A 122 1.34 -3.83 14.40
C SER A 122 1.11 -5.33 14.44
N ILE A 123 1.69 -6.08 13.51
CA ILE A 123 1.63 -7.54 13.54
C ILE A 123 2.40 -8.07 14.76
N PHE A 124 3.55 -7.49 15.08
CA PHE A 124 4.31 -7.88 16.26
C PHE A 124 3.50 -7.66 17.56
N ILE A 125 2.81 -6.53 17.68
CA ILE A 125 1.91 -6.25 18.82
C ILE A 125 0.74 -7.26 18.83
N TYR A 126 0.17 -7.55 17.68
CA TYR A 126 -0.89 -8.54 17.54
C TYR A 126 -0.44 -9.92 18.00
N ASP A 127 0.74 -10.39 17.53
CA ASP A 127 1.33 -11.67 17.93
C ASP A 127 1.59 -11.72 19.44
N PHE A 128 2.05 -10.63 20.03
CA PHE A 128 2.29 -10.54 21.46
C PHE A 128 1.00 -10.66 22.29
N ILE A 129 -0.09 -10.00 21.84
CA ILE A 129 -1.38 -10.02 22.54
C ILE A 129 -2.07 -11.38 22.43
N PHE A 130 -2.06 -11.99 21.24
CA PHE A 130 -2.78 -13.23 20.95
C PHE A 130 -1.92 -14.49 21.08
N ASN A 131 -0.65 -14.34 21.44
CA ASN A 131 0.30 -15.45 21.60
C ASN A 131 0.44 -16.29 20.31
N THR A 132 0.37 -15.61 19.15
CA THR A 132 0.55 -16.18 17.82
C THR A 132 1.99 -15.95 17.35
N SER A 133 2.45 -16.66 16.36
CA SER A 133 3.80 -16.51 15.79
C SER A 133 3.68 -16.33 14.27
N THR A 134 3.06 -15.23 13.85
CA THR A 134 2.87 -14.89 12.43
C THR A 134 4.09 -14.18 11.84
N VAL A 135 4.83 -13.46 12.68
CA VAL A 135 6.05 -12.75 12.24
C VAL A 135 7.28 -13.49 12.75
N VAL A 136 8.04 -14.02 11.83
CA VAL A 136 9.44 -14.36 12.08
C VAL A 136 10.24 -13.08 11.89
N GLY A 137 10.78 -12.51 12.96
CA GLY A 137 11.59 -11.29 12.97
C GLY A 137 12.96 -11.51 12.33
N ASP A 138 12.96 -11.82 11.03
CA ASP A 138 14.12 -12.17 10.25
C ASP A 138 14.54 -11.04 9.29
N MET A 139 15.72 -11.19 8.67
CA MET A 139 16.23 -10.35 7.59
C MET A 139 15.23 -10.16 6.42
N LEU A 140 14.18 -10.97 6.33
CA LEU A 140 13.09 -10.84 5.37
C LEU A 140 12.37 -9.49 5.44
N LEU A 141 12.26 -8.89 6.62
CA LEU A 141 11.63 -7.57 6.78
C LEU A 141 12.41 -6.49 6.03
N VAL A 142 13.73 -6.47 6.20
CA VAL A 142 14.60 -5.51 5.50
C VAL A 142 14.51 -5.72 3.98
N TYR A 143 14.48 -6.98 3.54
CA TYR A 143 14.30 -7.34 2.14
C TYR A 143 12.97 -6.80 1.58
N TYR A 144 11.86 -6.93 2.32
CA TYR A 144 10.55 -6.44 1.89
C TYR A 144 10.53 -4.92 1.75
N ILE A 145 11.07 -4.18 2.72
CA ILE A 145 11.17 -2.72 2.64
C ILE A 145 11.99 -2.28 1.42
N ILE A 146 13.14 -2.94 1.17
CA ILE A 146 13.98 -2.63 0.01
C ILE A 146 13.25 -2.90 -1.30
N MET A 147 12.54 -4.02 -1.39
CA MET A 147 11.78 -4.39 -2.60
C MET A 147 10.62 -3.44 -2.86
N ASP A 148 9.90 -3.02 -1.83
CA ASP A 148 8.80 -2.04 -1.95
C ASP A 148 9.34 -0.69 -2.45
N ILE A 149 10.45 -0.24 -1.90
CA ILE A 149 11.12 0.99 -2.31
C ILE A 149 11.59 0.90 -3.78
N VAL A 150 12.24 -0.18 -4.17
CA VAL A 150 12.72 -0.37 -5.55
C VAL A 150 11.56 -0.38 -6.54
N LEU A 151 10.48 -1.07 -6.22
CA LEU A 151 9.28 -1.11 -7.06
C LEU A 151 8.59 0.26 -7.14
N GLY A 152 8.55 0.99 -6.03
CA GLY A 152 8.02 2.35 -6.00
C GLY A 152 8.82 3.37 -6.82
N MET A 153 10.11 3.12 -7.05
CA MET A 153 10.94 3.96 -7.94
C MET A 153 10.63 3.73 -9.43
N ILE A 154 10.14 2.55 -9.78
CA ILE A 154 9.85 2.16 -11.17
C ILE A 154 8.45 2.67 -11.59
N LEU A 155 7.59 2.91 -10.64
CA LEU A 155 6.18 3.31 -10.85
C LEU A 155 6.04 4.80 -11.00
#